data_4ad6a75b6823312c21dc6302bae8bd10
#
_entry.id   4ad6a75b6823312c21dc6302bae8bd10
#
_cell.length_a   1.000
_cell.length_b   1.000
_cell.length_c   1.000
_cell.angle_alpha   90.00
_cell.angle_beta   90.00
_cell.angle_gamma   90.00
#
_symmetry.space_group_name_H-M   'P 1'
#
loop_
_entity.id
_entity.type
_entity.pdbx_description
1 polymer ?
#
loop_
_entity_poly.entity_id
_entity_poly.type
_entity_poly.pdbx_seq_one_letter_code
_entity_poly.pdbx_strand_id
1 'polypeptide(L)'
;KGKANISDIEKILVRFLGEKKTKQALKIFNTKYNITDETDTADSRLIKFSENLLAGRIGTASAKILVEGVTKEDKISLPEVLNILEESKENITLNRKLTEQSKQLRRLSEDLQVANTNLIEKDKQKDDFLDSVAHELRTPITAIRAASEILLDDDEIPTEIKKEFLGNIISESDRLNEIINDILYLDKLETGIIQLNIQKNNIVETYHKALKPIQHLIQQKNIHHSEIDLLNQKEYEYDEARMIQVFQNILGNAYKFTDESGMIQTKFIEKDNQLNISIFNTGKKIPEEDIELIFDKFYQSKNQNIRKPIGTGLGLAICKKIIEAHKGEISAENKEIGVVFNIILRHEI
;
A
#
# COMPACT_ATOMS: atom_id res chain seq x y z
N LYS A 1 -71.26 17.07 -17.24
CA LYS A 1 -70.03 16.42 -16.74
C LYS A 1 -69.44 15.59 -17.88
N GLY A 2 -68.45 16.08 -18.61
CA GLY A 2 -67.72 15.35 -19.67
C GLY A 2 -67.21 14.02 -19.11
N LYS A 3 -67.41 12.95 -19.87
CA LYS A 3 -66.87 11.62 -19.52
C LYS A 3 -65.54 11.53 -20.22
N ALA A 4 -64.46 11.53 -19.45
CA ALA A 4 -63.11 11.31 -19.99
C ALA A 4 -63.07 9.92 -20.63
N ASN A 5 -62.46 9.82 -21.84
CA ASN A 5 -62.21 8.54 -22.47
C ASN A 5 -60.92 7.92 -21.91
N ILE A 6 -60.93 6.64 -21.58
CA ILE A 6 -59.72 5.90 -21.11
C ILE A 6 -58.58 6.01 -22.11
N SER A 7 -58.89 5.93 -23.41
CA SER A 7 -57.92 6.09 -24.52
C SER A 7 -57.19 7.44 -24.45
N ASP A 8 -57.81 8.52 -24.04
CA ASP A 8 -57.17 9.84 -24.02
C ASP A 8 -56.28 10.04 -22.79
N ILE A 9 -56.67 9.45 -21.65
CA ILE A 9 -55.78 9.33 -20.47
C ILE A 9 -54.58 8.46 -20.79
N GLU A 10 -54.77 7.35 -21.45
CA GLU A 10 -53.65 6.47 -21.87
C GLU A 10 -52.69 7.18 -22.80
N LYS A 11 -53.15 7.95 -23.78
CA LYS A 11 -52.30 8.77 -24.66
C LYS A 11 -51.40 9.75 -23.89
N ILE A 12 -51.95 10.41 -22.86
CA ILE A 12 -51.18 11.31 -22.01
C ILE A 12 -50.16 10.54 -21.22
N LEU A 13 -50.54 9.43 -20.57
CA LEU A 13 -49.62 8.59 -19.81
C LEU A 13 -48.46 8.06 -20.69
N VAL A 14 -48.76 7.60 -21.91
CA VAL A 14 -47.77 7.14 -22.88
C VAL A 14 -46.81 8.25 -23.24
N ARG A 15 -47.28 9.46 -23.45
CA ARG A 15 -46.48 10.63 -23.82
C ARG A 15 -45.45 11.02 -22.76
N PHE A 16 -45.78 10.90 -21.47
CA PHE A 16 -44.91 11.33 -20.35
C PHE A 16 -44.17 10.18 -19.67
N LEU A 17 -44.70 8.96 -19.69
CA LEU A 17 -44.10 7.77 -19.02
C LEU A 17 -43.50 6.77 -20.01
N GLY A 18 -43.92 6.81 -21.28
CA GLY A 18 -43.57 5.81 -22.30
C GLY A 18 -44.52 4.58 -22.27
N GLU A 19 -44.68 3.88 -23.41
CA GLU A 19 -45.61 2.77 -23.57
C GLU A 19 -45.45 1.65 -22.54
N LYS A 20 -44.19 1.21 -22.29
CA LYS A 20 -43.92 0.08 -21.38
C LYS A 20 -44.35 0.35 -19.94
N LYS A 21 -44.10 1.56 -19.44
CA LYS A 21 -44.44 1.95 -18.07
C LYS A 21 -45.97 2.22 -17.94
N THR A 22 -46.56 2.79 -18.94
CA THR A 22 -48.01 3.02 -18.97
C THR A 22 -48.79 1.70 -18.93
N LYS A 23 -48.45 0.72 -19.77
CA LYS A 23 -49.07 -0.61 -19.75
C LYS A 23 -48.92 -1.31 -18.40
N GLN A 24 -47.74 -1.19 -17.81
CA GLN A 24 -47.47 -1.78 -16.48
C GLN A 24 -48.30 -1.11 -15.38
N ALA A 25 -48.39 0.23 -15.40
CA ALA A 25 -49.17 0.99 -14.43
C ALA A 25 -50.67 0.73 -14.53
N LEU A 26 -51.24 0.70 -15.75
CA LEU A 26 -52.65 0.37 -15.99
C LEU A 26 -52.95 -1.08 -15.57
N LYS A 27 -52.06 -2.02 -15.81
CA LYS A 27 -52.21 -3.40 -15.32
C LYS A 27 -52.28 -3.47 -13.79
N ILE A 28 -51.40 -2.73 -13.09
CA ILE A 28 -51.42 -2.64 -11.62
C ILE A 28 -52.76 -2.04 -11.14
N PHE A 29 -53.22 -0.96 -11.80
CA PHE A 29 -54.49 -0.32 -11.48
C PHE A 29 -55.66 -1.29 -11.65
N ASN A 30 -55.78 -1.98 -12.79
CA ASN A 30 -56.85 -2.94 -13.07
C ASN A 30 -56.85 -4.09 -12.08
N THR A 31 -55.68 -4.63 -11.72
CA THR A 31 -55.56 -5.68 -10.70
C THR A 31 -55.98 -5.17 -9.31
N LYS A 32 -55.59 -3.96 -8.92
CA LYS A 32 -55.88 -3.38 -7.61
C LYS A 32 -57.35 -3.10 -7.39
N TYR A 33 -58.07 -2.72 -8.45
CA TYR A 33 -59.47 -2.30 -8.36
C TYR A 33 -60.44 -3.31 -8.97
N ASN A 34 -59.98 -4.54 -9.35
CA ASN A 34 -60.77 -5.63 -9.93
C ASN A 34 -61.66 -5.17 -11.11
N ILE A 35 -61.12 -4.36 -12.02
CA ILE A 35 -61.85 -3.85 -13.17
C ILE A 35 -61.76 -4.92 -14.27
N THR A 36 -62.91 -5.57 -14.56
CA THR A 36 -63.08 -6.61 -15.57
C THR A 36 -63.85 -6.18 -16.79
N ASP A 37 -64.53 -5.02 -16.72
CA ASP A 37 -65.34 -4.49 -17.82
C ASP A 37 -64.61 -3.45 -18.65
N GLU A 38 -64.58 -3.63 -19.98
CA GLU A 38 -64.11 -2.64 -20.96
C GLU A 38 -65.14 -1.49 -21.06
N THR A 39 -65.19 -0.59 -20.07
CA THR A 39 -65.90 0.66 -20.18
C THR A 39 -65.05 1.70 -20.85
N ASP A 40 -65.46 2.33 -21.94
CA ASP A 40 -64.74 3.39 -22.64
C ASP A 40 -64.56 4.68 -21.81
N THR A 41 -65.17 4.76 -20.63
CA THR A 41 -65.15 5.96 -19.78
C THR A 41 -64.34 5.76 -18.52
N ALA A 42 -63.42 6.67 -18.29
CA ALA A 42 -62.57 6.69 -17.09
C ALA A 42 -63.38 7.06 -15.84
N ASP A 43 -63.25 6.27 -14.79
CA ASP A 43 -63.76 6.58 -13.48
C ASP A 43 -62.88 7.57 -12.70
N SER A 44 -63.44 8.16 -11.63
CA SER A 44 -62.68 9.11 -10.79
C SER A 44 -61.43 8.53 -10.15
N ARG A 45 -61.31 7.21 -9.99
CA ARG A 45 -60.16 6.50 -9.43
C ARG A 45 -59.03 6.44 -10.43
N LEU A 46 -59.33 6.18 -11.73
CA LEU A 46 -58.34 6.19 -12.80
C LEU A 46 -57.79 7.59 -13.03
N ILE A 47 -58.64 8.61 -12.99
CA ILE A 47 -58.27 10.01 -13.10
C ILE A 47 -57.27 10.38 -12.01
N LYS A 48 -57.57 10.09 -10.73
CA LYS A 48 -56.69 10.38 -9.61
C LYS A 48 -55.42 9.57 -9.58
N PHE A 49 -55.46 8.32 -10.03
CA PHE A 49 -54.30 7.47 -10.21
C PHE A 49 -53.33 8.01 -11.26
N SER A 50 -53.90 8.47 -12.39
CA SER A 50 -53.13 9.08 -13.49
C SER A 50 -52.49 10.42 -13.10
N GLU A 51 -53.26 11.27 -12.34
CA GLU A 51 -52.68 12.50 -11.76
C GLU A 51 -51.45 12.21 -10.88
N ASN A 52 -51.57 11.25 -9.94
CA ASN A 52 -50.47 10.90 -9.05
C ASN A 52 -49.27 10.32 -9.79
N LEU A 53 -49.48 9.54 -10.84
CA LEU A 53 -48.43 8.97 -11.68
C LEU A 53 -47.69 10.05 -12.47
N LEU A 54 -48.42 11.02 -13.01
CA LEU A 54 -47.84 12.15 -13.73
C LEU A 54 -47.18 13.15 -12.78
N ALA A 55 -47.71 13.34 -11.57
CA ALA A 55 -47.21 14.27 -10.58
C ALA A 55 -45.72 13.99 -10.23
N GLY A 56 -45.31 12.72 -10.18
CA GLY A 56 -43.90 12.31 -9.98
C GLY A 56 -42.96 12.65 -11.13
N ARG A 57 -43.47 13.08 -12.29
CA ARG A 57 -42.68 13.43 -13.48
C ARG A 57 -42.74 14.91 -13.83
N ILE A 58 -43.88 15.52 -13.71
CA ILE A 58 -44.14 16.88 -14.19
C ILE A 58 -44.66 17.83 -13.10
N GLY A 59 -44.72 17.39 -11.83
CA GLY A 59 -45.27 18.15 -10.72
C GLY A 59 -46.79 18.00 -10.56
N THR A 60 -47.28 18.24 -9.35
CA THR A 60 -48.73 18.02 -9.00
C THR A 60 -49.69 18.96 -9.73
N ALA A 61 -49.29 20.23 -9.87
CA ALA A 61 -50.12 21.24 -10.56
C ALA A 61 -50.23 20.91 -12.05
N SER A 62 -49.14 20.63 -12.71
CA SER A 62 -49.07 20.29 -14.14
C SER A 62 -49.81 18.99 -14.45
N ALA A 63 -49.64 17.97 -13.59
CA ALA A 63 -50.36 16.70 -13.75
C ALA A 63 -51.87 16.86 -13.66
N LYS A 64 -52.34 17.67 -12.70
CA LYS A 64 -53.78 17.97 -12.52
C LYS A 64 -54.35 18.67 -13.73
N ILE A 65 -53.69 19.72 -14.23
CA ILE A 65 -54.12 20.49 -15.41
C ILE A 65 -54.21 19.59 -16.64
N LEU A 66 -53.21 18.76 -16.88
CA LEU A 66 -53.19 17.84 -18.02
C LEU A 66 -54.31 16.82 -18.00
N VAL A 67 -54.57 16.23 -16.85
CA VAL A 67 -55.65 15.25 -16.69
C VAL A 67 -57.01 15.92 -16.73
N GLU A 68 -57.19 17.10 -16.12
CA GLU A 68 -58.43 17.89 -16.21
C GLU A 68 -58.71 18.38 -17.63
N GLY A 69 -57.67 18.74 -18.41
CA GLY A 69 -57.84 19.18 -19.79
C GLY A 69 -58.38 18.09 -20.75
N VAL A 70 -58.15 16.82 -20.39
CA VAL A 70 -58.69 15.67 -21.14
C VAL A 70 -60.10 15.26 -20.63
N THR A 71 -60.40 15.61 -19.39
CA THR A 71 -61.68 15.28 -18.77
C THR A 71 -62.78 16.36 -19.01
N LYS A 72 -62.33 17.57 -19.39
CA LYS A 72 -63.22 18.69 -19.75
C LYS A 72 -62.95 19.05 -21.22
N GLU A 73 -64.03 19.33 -21.97
CA GLU A 73 -63.94 19.76 -23.38
C GLU A 73 -63.28 21.14 -23.58
N ASP A 74 -62.75 21.73 -22.54
CA ASP A 74 -62.03 23.02 -22.62
C ASP A 74 -60.65 22.91 -23.19
N LYS A 75 -60.34 23.71 -24.20
CA LYS A 75 -58.98 23.82 -24.79
C LYS A 75 -58.03 24.32 -23.76
N ILE A 76 -56.96 23.54 -23.46
CA ILE A 76 -55.84 23.93 -22.60
C ILE A 76 -55.27 25.26 -23.12
N SER A 77 -55.16 26.26 -22.26
CA SER A 77 -54.67 27.58 -22.65
C SER A 77 -53.15 27.59 -22.86
N LEU A 78 -52.70 28.45 -23.78
CA LEU A 78 -51.26 28.60 -24.07
C LEU A 78 -50.41 28.86 -22.82
N PRO A 79 -50.82 29.70 -21.82
CA PRO A 79 -50.10 29.89 -20.56
C PRO A 79 -49.95 28.62 -19.71
N GLU A 80 -50.95 27.76 -19.68
CA GLU A 80 -50.89 26.49 -18.93
C GLU A 80 -49.90 25.51 -19.53
N VAL A 81 -49.79 25.44 -20.88
CA VAL A 81 -48.79 24.65 -21.58
C VAL A 81 -47.41 25.17 -21.29
N LEU A 82 -47.18 26.48 -21.25
CA LEU A 82 -45.90 27.10 -20.94
C LEU A 82 -45.47 26.78 -19.51
N ASN A 83 -46.34 26.90 -18.51
CA ASN A 83 -46.03 26.53 -17.13
C ASN A 83 -45.63 25.05 -16.99
N ILE A 84 -46.31 24.14 -17.67
CA ILE A 84 -45.99 22.71 -17.68
C ILE A 84 -44.58 22.48 -18.27
N LEU A 85 -44.24 23.19 -19.34
CA LEU A 85 -42.91 23.09 -19.98
C LEU A 85 -41.80 23.65 -19.11
N GLU A 86 -42.03 24.76 -18.39
CA GLU A 86 -41.05 25.33 -17.45
C GLU A 86 -40.81 24.40 -16.27
N GLU A 87 -41.86 23.91 -15.61
CA GLU A 87 -41.77 22.97 -14.49
C GLU A 87 -41.02 21.66 -14.92
N SER A 88 -41.36 21.16 -16.12
CA SER A 88 -40.67 19.99 -16.69
C SER A 88 -39.19 20.24 -16.91
N LYS A 89 -38.81 21.43 -17.43
CA LYS A 89 -37.43 21.84 -17.67
C LYS A 89 -36.63 21.96 -16.35
N GLU A 90 -37.23 22.55 -15.33
CA GLU A 90 -36.63 22.64 -13.99
C GLU A 90 -36.42 21.26 -13.37
N ASN A 91 -37.41 20.38 -13.45
CA ASN A 91 -37.28 19.00 -12.95
C ASN A 91 -36.19 18.20 -13.67
N ILE A 92 -36.04 18.36 -14.99
CA ILE A 92 -34.96 17.74 -15.77
C ILE A 92 -33.59 18.26 -15.30
N THR A 93 -33.51 19.58 -15.11
CA THR A 93 -32.24 20.22 -14.67
C THR A 93 -31.86 19.78 -13.27
N LEU A 94 -32.82 19.72 -12.34
CA LEU A 94 -32.60 19.24 -10.97
C LEU A 94 -32.19 17.76 -10.94
N ASN A 95 -32.88 16.93 -11.70
CA ASN A 95 -32.52 15.50 -11.79
C ASN A 95 -31.10 15.28 -12.35
N ARG A 96 -30.68 16.09 -13.33
CA ARG A 96 -29.33 16.05 -13.87
C ARG A 96 -28.30 16.43 -12.80
N LYS A 97 -28.59 17.48 -12.02
CA LYS A 97 -27.74 17.96 -10.93
C LYS A 97 -27.63 16.92 -9.80
N LEU A 98 -28.72 16.31 -9.40
CA LEU A 98 -28.76 15.23 -8.42
C LEU A 98 -27.97 14.01 -8.88
N THR A 99 -28.08 13.64 -10.15
CA THR A 99 -27.32 12.52 -10.73
C THR A 99 -25.83 12.79 -10.70
N GLU A 100 -25.39 14.01 -11.02
CA GLU A 100 -23.99 14.43 -10.98
C GLU A 100 -23.45 14.41 -9.55
N GLN A 101 -24.18 14.99 -8.60
CA GLN A 101 -23.81 14.97 -7.19
C GLN A 101 -23.73 13.55 -6.63
N SER A 102 -24.66 12.68 -7.00
CA SER A 102 -24.64 11.28 -6.59
C SER A 102 -23.41 10.55 -7.12
N LYS A 103 -22.98 10.81 -8.36
CA LYS A 103 -21.74 10.27 -8.91
C LYS A 103 -20.49 10.77 -8.19
N GLN A 104 -20.46 12.07 -7.87
CA GLN A 104 -19.34 12.66 -7.12
C GLN A 104 -19.22 12.08 -5.71
N LEU A 105 -20.36 11.97 -5.00
CA LEU A 105 -20.40 11.37 -3.67
C LEU A 105 -19.92 9.91 -3.68
N ARG A 106 -20.33 9.16 -4.70
CA ARG A 106 -19.89 7.76 -4.82
C ARG A 106 -18.39 7.65 -5.02
N ARG A 107 -17.80 8.46 -5.91
CA ARG A 107 -16.34 8.49 -6.13
C ARG A 107 -15.59 8.87 -4.85
N LEU A 108 -16.05 9.93 -4.17
CA LEU A 108 -15.43 10.37 -2.93
C LEU A 108 -15.52 9.31 -1.83
N SER A 109 -16.61 8.56 -1.77
CA SER A 109 -16.78 7.44 -0.83
C SER A 109 -15.82 6.28 -1.16
N GLU A 110 -15.64 5.97 -2.44
CA GLU A 110 -14.69 4.94 -2.89
C GLU A 110 -13.24 5.36 -2.57
N ASP A 111 -12.85 6.61 -2.83
CA ASP A 111 -11.54 7.17 -2.51
C ASP A 111 -11.27 7.17 -1.00
N LEU A 112 -12.26 7.56 -0.20
CA LEU A 112 -12.18 7.53 1.27
C LEU A 112 -12.00 6.09 1.80
N GLN A 113 -12.69 5.13 1.21
CA GLN A 113 -12.58 3.73 1.62
C GLN A 113 -11.18 3.19 1.33
N VAL A 114 -10.60 3.49 0.16
CA VAL A 114 -9.22 3.12 -0.17
C VAL A 114 -8.22 3.79 0.78
N ALA A 115 -8.37 5.09 1.03
CA ALA A 115 -7.49 5.82 1.95
C ALA A 115 -7.57 5.26 3.38
N ASN A 116 -8.77 4.92 3.87
CA ASN A 116 -8.96 4.34 5.19
C ASN A 116 -8.35 2.94 5.31
N THR A 117 -8.50 2.10 4.28
CA THR A 117 -7.85 0.78 4.24
C THR A 117 -6.33 0.91 4.32
N ASN A 118 -5.75 1.83 3.54
CA ASN A 118 -4.31 2.08 3.56
C ASN A 118 -3.83 2.62 4.93
N LEU A 119 -4.62 3.45 5.61
CA LEU A 119 -4.31 3.95 6.94
C LEU A 119 -4.31 2.82 7.99
N ILE A 120 -5.32 1.95 7.96
CA ILE A 120 -5.42 0.79 8.87
C ILE A 120 -4.23 -0.15 8.68
N GLU A 121 -3.85 -0.39 7.42
CA GLU A 121 -2.69 -1.23 7.11
C GLU A 121 -1.37 -0.63 7.61
N LYS A 122 -1.17 0.68 7.42
CA LYS A 122 -0.01 1.40 7.96
C LYS A 122 0.03 1.41 9.49
N ASP A 123 -1.11 1.56 10.13
CA ASP A 123 -1.20 1.55 11.60
C ASP A 123 -0.86 0.16 12.15
N LYS A 124 -1.38 -0.89 11.52
CA LYS A 124 -1.00 -2.28 11.84
C LYS A 124 0.50 -2.52 11.65
N GLN A 125 1.09 -2.09 10.54
CA GLN A 125 2.53 -2.22 10.30
C GLN A 125 3.35 -1.50 11.38
N LYS A 126 2.86 -0.35 11.88
CA LYS A 126 3.50 0.39 12.96
C LYS A 126 3.42 -0.37 14.29
N ASP A 127 2.29 -0.98 14.61
CA ASP A 127 2.13 -1.78 15.83
C ASP A 127 3.01 -3.02 15.78
N ASP A 128 3.01 -3.76 14.66
CA ASP A 128 3.89 -4.92 14.45
C ASP A 128 5.38 -4.52 14.57
N PHE A 129 5.74 -3.32 14.10
CA PHE A 129 7.09 -2.75 14.26
C PHE A 129 7.43 -2.51 15.73
N LEU A 130 6.54 -1.86 16.50
CA LEU A 130 6.76 -1.57 17.92
C LEU A 130 6.88 -2.84 18.76
N ASP A 131 6.06 -3.85 18.49
CA ASP A 131 6.15 -5.14 19.15
C ASP A 131 7.48 -5.85 18.87
N SER A 132 7.94 -5.79 17.63
CA SER A 132 9.24 -6.34 17.23
C SER A 132 10.41 -5.62 17.91
N VAL A 133 10.38 -4.28 17.96
CA VAL A 133 11.35 -3.45 18.70
C VAL A 133 11.39 -3.88 20.17
N ALA A 134 10.22 -3.96 20.81
CA ALA A 134 10.15 -4.32 22.23
C ALA A 134 10.73 -5.72 22.48
N HIS A 135 10.51 -6.67 21.57
CA HIS A 135 11.06 -8.02 21.68
C HIS A 135 12.59 -8.04 21.51
N GLU A 136 13.11 -7.35 20.47
CA GLU A 136 14.55 -7.29 20.19
C GLU A 136 15.35 -6.52 21.27
N LEU A 137 14.75 -5.53 21.92
CA LEU A 137 15.35 -4.84 23.06
C LEU A 137 15.31 -5.67 24.35
N ARG A 138 14.23 -6.44 24.58
CA ARG A 138 14.07 -7.25 25.79
C ARG A 138 15.12 -8.35 25.90
N THR A 139 15.51 -8.97 24.79
CA THR A 139 16.46 -10.09 24.76
C THR A 139 17.84 -9.70 25.32
N PRO A 140 18.56 -8.67 24.80
CA PRO A 140 19.85 -8.26 25.35
C PRO A 140 19.74 -7.73 26.77
N ILE A 141 18.67 -7.00 27.12
CA ILE A 141 18.44 -6.52 28.49
C ILE A 141 18.33 -7.68 29.47
N THR A 142 17.58 -8.74 29.10
CA THR A 142 17.44 -9.94 29.94
C THR A 142 18.78 -10.68 30.10
N ALA A 143 19.58 -10.78 29.04
CA ALA A 143 20.90 -11.40 29.08
C ALA A 143 21.88 -10.61 29.96
N ILE A 144 21.91 -9.27 29.82
CA ILE A 144 22.74 -8.37 30.66
C ILE A 144 22.32 -8.55 32.14
N ARG A 145 21.02 -8.52 32.41
CA ARG A 145 20.49 -8.66 33.76
C ARG A 145 20.87 -10.01 34.38
N ALA A 146 20.64 -11.12 33.68
CA ALA A 146 20.98 -12.46 34.14
C ALA A 146 22.48 -12.62 34.44
N ALA A 147 23.35 -12.14 33.55
CA ALA A 147 24.80 -12.16 33.75
C ALA A 147 25.20 -11.31 34.97
N SER A 148 24.55 -10.15 35.17
CA SER A 148 24.81 -9.28 36.33
C SER A 148 24.34 -9.89 37.64
N GLU A 149 23.15 -10.53 37.65
CA GLU A 149 22.63 -11.24 38.83
C GLU A 149 23.56 -12.39 39.24
N ILE A 150 24.04 -13.19 38.26
CA ILE A 150 25.02 -14.27 38.54
C ILE A 150 26.29 -13.72 39.17
N LEU A 151 26.84 -12.62 38.60
CA LEU A 151 28.06 -11.98 39.08
C LEU A 151 27.91 -11.33 40.46
N LEU A 152 26.67 -10.95 40.83
CA LEU A 152 26.36 -10.35 42.14
C LEU A 152 26.15 -11.39 43.23
N ASP A 153 25.52 -12.55 42.89
CA ASP A 153 25.08 -13.56 43.87
C ASP A 153 26.21 -14.53 44.26
N ASP A 154 27.29 -14.60 43.49
CA ASP A 154 28.39 -15.55 43.74
C ASP A 154 29.78 -14.85 43.73
N ASP A 155 30.34 -14.65 44.90
CA ASP A 155 31.69 -14.06 45.08
C ASP A 155 32.81 -15.02 44.70
N GLU A 156 32.56 -16.34 44.64
CA GLU A 156 33.56 -17.38 44.42
C GLU A 156 33.73 -17.74 42.91
N ILE A 157 33.05 -17.03 42.00
CA ILE A 157 33.18 -17.28 40.55
C ILE A 157 34.64 -17.18 40.09
N PRO A 158 35.19 -18.20 39.38
CA PRO A 158 36.51 -18.14 38.78
C PRO A 158 36.70 -16.90 37.89
N THR A 159 37.89 -16.32 37.95
CA THR A 159 38.21 -15.07 37.23
C THR A 159 37.95 -15.16 35.73
N GLU A 160 38.20 -16.32 35.13
CA GLU A 160 37.96 -16.57 33.69
C GLU A 160 36.47 -16.50 33.36
N ILE A 161 35.63 -17.13 34.18
CA ILE A 161 34.18 -17.12 34.04
C ILE A 161 33.60 -15.69 34.29
N LYS A 162 34.16 -15.00 35.29
CA LYS A 162 33.82 -13.59 35.58
C LYS A 162 34.11 -12.70 34.37
N LYS A 163 35.24 -12.88 33.69
CA LYS A 163 35.58 -12.17 32.46
C LYS A 163 34.63 -12.51 31.31
N GLU A 164 34.20 -13.77 31.19
CA GLU A 164 33.26 -14.20 30.17
C GLU A 164 31.91 -13.50 30.36
N PHE A 165 31.35 -13.47 31.58
CA PHE A 165 30.12 -12.78 31.88
C PHE A 165 30.21 -11.27 31.62
N LEU A 166 31.32 -10.63 32.05
CA LEU A 166 31.57 -9.21 31.75
C LEU A 166 31.66 -8.94 30.24
N GLY A 167 32.33 -9.83 29.50
CA GLY A 167 32.41 -9.78 28.04
C GLY A 167 31.02 -9.88 27.39
N ASN A 168 30.18 -10.79 27.90
CA ASN A 168 28.82 -10.95 27.43
C ASN A 168 27.97 -9.68 27.70
N ILE A 169 28.12 -9.08 28.90
CA ILE A 169 27.42 -7.81 29.23
C ILE A 169 27.81 -6.70 28.26
N ILE A 170 29.12 -6.54 27.99
CA ILE A 170 29.63 -5.52 27.05
C ILE A 170 29.06 -5.80 25.65
N SER A 171 29.16 -7.02 25.15
CA SER A 171 28.69 -7.41 23.83
C SER A 171 27.16 -7.18 23.64
N GLU A 172 26.35 -7.52 24.64
CA GLU A 172 24.90 -7.29 24.57
C GLU A 172 24.55 -5.80 24.74
N SER A 173 25.36 -5.01 25.44
CA SER A 173 25.22 -3.56 25.53
C SER A 173 25.54 -2.87 24.20
N ASP A 174 26.60 -3.31 23.53
CA ASP A 174 26.96 -2.81 22.19
C ASP A 174 25.88 -3.15 21.17
N ARG A 175 25.35 -4.38 21.22
CA ARG A 175 24.21 -4.81 20.39
C ARG A 175 22.97 -3.95 20.62
N LEU A 176 22.68 -3.62 21.89
CA LEU A 176 21.56 -2.75 22.24
C LEU A 176 21.70 -1.36 21.62
N ASN A 177 22.91 -0.79 21.70
CA ASN A 177 23.22 0.49 21.07
C ASN A 177 23.07 0.45 19.55
N GLU A 178 23.49 -0.64 18.89
CA GLU A 178 23.27 -0.84 17.45
C GLU A 178 21.78 -0.83 17.10
N ILE A 179 20.96 -1.59 17.83
CA ILE A 179 19.50 -1.64 17.60
C ILE A 179 18.88 -0.25 17.74
N ILE A 180 19.23 0.48 18.81
CA ILE A 180 18.69 1.84 19.04
C ILE A 180 19.09 2.79 17.91
N ASN A 181 20.36 2.75 17.49
CA ASN A 181 20.86 3.60 16.42
C ASN A 181 20.19 3.26 15.08
N ASP A 182 20.00 1.98 14.78
CA ASP A 182 19.32 1.50 13.58
C ASP A 182 17.86 1.98 13.52
N ILE A 183 17.14 1.91 14.66
CA ILE A 183 15.76 2.39 14.77
C ILE A 183 15.68 3.90 14.55
N LEU A 184 16.51 4.68 15.25
CA LEU A 184 16.53 6.13 15.11
C LEU A 184 16.94 6.57 13.70
N TYR A 185 17.83 5.82 13.09
CA TYR A 185 18.25 6.10 11.72
C TYR A 185 17.15 5.78 10.71
N LEU A 186 16.47 4.65 10.87
CA LEU A 186 15.35 4.26 10.03
C LEU A 186 14.20 5.29 10.10
N ASP A 187 13.85 5.74 11.31
CA ASP A 187 12.83 6.77 11.50
C ASP A 187 13.19 8.09 10.77
N LYS A 188 14.45 8.52 10.87
CA LYS A 188 14.93 9.70 10.15
C LYS A 188 14.91 9.55 8.64
N LEU A 189 15.18 8.34 8.11
CA LEU A 189 15.08 8.05 6.67
C LEU A 189 13.63 8.09 6.19
N GLU A 190 12.69 7.54 6.98
CA GLU A 190 11.26 7.51 6.63
C GLU A 190 10.60 8.88 6.67
N THR A 191 11.00 9.71 7.61
CA THR A 191 10.49 11.09 7.72
C THR A 191 11.11 12.05 6.70
N GLY A 192 12.09 11.57 5.90
CA GLY A 192 12.78 12.41 4.91
C GLY A 192 13.64 13.52 5.50
N ILE A 193 13.93 13.45 6.81
CA ILE A 193 14.73 14.47 7.53
C ILE A 193 16.21 14.36 7.16
N ILE A 194 16.66 13.18 6.75
CA ILE A 194 18.07 12.98 6.36
C ILE A 194 18.30 13.56 4.98
N GLN A 195 19.12 14.61 4.93
CA GLN A 195 19.73 15.07 3.68
C GLN A 195 20.97 14.23 3.41
N LEU A 196 21.00 13.56 2.25
CA LEU A 196 22.18 12.84 1.81
C LEU A 196 23.29 13.82 1.45
N ASN A 197 24.51 13.52 1.87
CA ASN A 197 25.71 14.26 1.46
C ASN A 197 26.24 13.67 0.14
N ILE A 198 25.56 13.99 -0.95
CA ILE A 198 25.92 13.48 -2.28
C ILE A 198 27.19 14.17 -2.77
N GLN A 199 28.23 13.37 -3.04
CA GLN A 199 29.50 13.81 -3.58
C GLN A 199 30.01 12.80 -4.61
N LYS A 200 30.94 13.22 -5.48
CA LYS A 200 31.64 12.30 -6.37
C LYS A 200 32.62 11.48 -5.58
N ASN A 201 32.43 10.18 -5.56
CA ASN A 201 33.22 9.22 -4.81
C ASN A 201 33.56 8.01 -5.66
N ASN A 202 34.71 7.39 -5.40
CA ASN A 202 35.12 6.16 -6.06
C ASN A 202 34.42 4.96 -5.42
N ILE A 203 33.54 4.30 -6.15
CA ILE A 203 32.71 3.20 -5.62
C ILE A 203 33.53 1.99 -5.18
N VAL A 204 34.62 1.68 -5.87
CA VAL A 204 35.50 0.56 -5.53
C VAL A 204 36.27 0.85 -4.25
N GLU A 205 36.75 2.09 -4.06
CA GLU A 205 37.42 2.49 -2.81
C GLU A 205 36.44 2.47 -1.63
N THR A 206 35.21 2.95 -1.85
CA THR A 206 34.13 2.90 -0.85
C THR A 206 33.83 1.46 -0.43
N TYR A 207 33.77 0.54 -1.39
CA TYR A 207 33.61 -0.88 -1.11
C TYR A 207 34.78 -1.44 -0.28
N HIS A 208 36.02 -1.11 -0.64
CA HIS A 208 37.18 -1.54 0.13
C HIS A 208 37.18 -0.99 1.56
N LYS A 209 36.74 0.24 1.79
CA LYS A 209 36.55 0.78 3.15
C LYS A 209 35.54 -0.06 3.96
N ALA A 210 34.46 -0.51 3.33
CA ALA A 210 33.46 -1.36 3.97
C ALA A 210 33.95 -2.80 4.22
N LEU A 211 34.76 -3.34 3.33
CA LEU A 211 35.32 -4.70 3.43
C LEU A 211 36.40 -4.82 4.54
N LYS A 212 37.17 -3.77 4.75
CA LYS A 212 38.33 -3.78 5.66
C LYS A 212 38.09 -4.35 7.06
N PRO A 213 36.97 -3.98 7.76
CA PRO A 213 36.68 -4.51 9.11
C PRO A 213 36.44 -6.01 9.17
N ILE A 214 35.91 -6.62 8.10
CA ILE A 214 35.60 -8.05 8.09
C ILE A 214 36.61 -8.91 7.32
N GLN A 215 37.59 -8.30 6.71
CA GLN A 215 38.56 -9.00 5.85
C GLN A 215 39.29 -10.12 6.58
N HIS A 216 39.70 -9.91 7.83
CA HIS A 216 40.35 -10.92 8.63
C HIS A 216 39.41 -12.08 9.01
N LEU A 217 38.14 -11.81 9.23
CA LEU A 217 37.14 -12.84 9.53
C LEU A 217 36.88 -13.74 8.32
N ILE A 218 36.83 -13.14 7.11
CA ILE A 218 36.74 -13.85 5.84
C ILE A 218 37.91 -14.81 5.68
N GLN A 219 39.16 -14.35 5.99
CA GLN A 219 40.38 -15.15 5.95
C GLN A 219 40.38 -16.28 6.99
N GLN A 220 39.96 -16.02 8.23
CA GLN A 220 39.86 -17.04 9.28
C GLN A 220 38.90 -18.17 8.93
N LYS A 221 37.81 -17.86 8.23
CA LYS A 221 36.80 -18.83 7.76
C LYS A 221 37.21 -19.50 6.43
N ASN A 222 38.41 -19.21 5.91
CA ASN A 222 38.89 -19.68 4.61
C ASN A 222 37.93 -19.39 3.44
N ILE A 223 37.14 -18.31 3.51
CA ILE A 223 36.23 -17.91 2.45
C ILE A 223 37.04 -17.31 1.29
N HIS A 224 36.83 -17.82 0.08
CA HIS A 224 37.41 -17.25 -1.14
C HIS A 224 36.71 -15.94 -1.51
N HIS A 225 37.43 -14.82 -1.38
CA HIS A 225 36.90 -13.51 -1.79
C HIS A 225 37.48 -13.11 -3.14
N SER A 226 36.60 -12.66 -4.07
CA SER A 226 37.02 -12.19 -5.40
C SER A 226 36.20 -10.97 -5.83
N GLU A 227 36.86 -10.12 -6.61
CA GLU A 227 36.23 -8.89 -7.18
C GLU A 227 36.37 -8.89 -8.69
N ILE A 228 35.35 -8.45 -9.39
CA ILE A 228 35.32 -8.26 -10.83
C ILE A 228 34.93 -6.81 -11.09
N ASP A 229 35.87 -6.02 -11.57
CA ASP A 229 35.66 -4.62 -11.90
C ASP A 229 35.61 -4.45 -13.43
N LEU A 230 34.41 -4.14 -13.94
CA LEU A 230 34.13 -3.89 -15.36
C LEU A 230 33.62 -2.47 -15.59
N LEU A 231 34.03 -1.53 -14.75
CA LEU A 231 33.63 -0.13 -14.84
C LEU A 231 34.50 0.64 -15.84
N ASN A 232 33.86 1.45 -16.68
CA ASN A 232 34.54 2.42 -17.52
C ASN A 232 34.99 3.65 -16.72
N GLN A 233 34.19 4.04 -15.72
CA GLN A 233 34.51 5.09 -14.75
C GLN A 233 34.33 4.54 -13.33
N LYS A 234 34.99 5.16 -12.36
CA LYS A 234 34.94 4.74 -10.96
C LYS A 234 34.26 5.77 -10.04
N GLU A 235 34.11 6.99 -10.51
CA GLU A 235 33.49 8.08 -9.76
C GLU A 235 32.01 8.21 -10.07
N TYR A 236 31.20 8.13 -9.02
CA TYR A 236 29.75 8.25 -9.05
C TYR A 236 29.27 9.20 -7.95
N GLU A 237 28.10 9.80 -8.14
CA GLU A 237 27.50 10.72 -7.15
C GLU A 237 26.64 9.96 -6.15
N TYR A 238 27.13 9.89 -4.89
CA TYR A 238 26.42 9.27 -3.77
C TYR A 238 26.99 9.74 -2.43
N ASP A 239 26.27 9.44 -1.34
CA ASP A 239 26.73 9.61 0.03
C ASP A 239 27.65 8.43 0.42
N GLU A 240 28.95 8.69 0.53
CA GLU A 240 29.96 7.67 0.81
C GLU A 240 29.70 6.94 2.13
N ALA A 241 29.38 7.68 3.19
CA ALA A 241 29.17 7.08 4.51
C ALA A 241 27.96 6.13 4.50
N ARG A 242 26.92 6.48 3.77
CA ARG A 242 25.72 5.64 3.63
C ARG A 242 25.99 4.43 2.75
N MET A 243 26.74 4.58 1.69
CA MET A 243 27.11 3.45 0.83
C MET A 243 28.03 2.47 1.56
N ILE A 244 28.95 2.96 2.39
CA ILE A 244 29.76 2.10 3.28
C ILE A 244 28.84 1.27 4.18
N GLN A 245 27.80 1.88 4.78
CA GLN A 245 26.84 1.18 5.62
C GLN A 245 26.08 0.08 4.85
N VAL A 246 25.67 0.36 3.61
CA VAL A 246 25.02 -0.64 2.72
C VAL A 246 25.96 -1.81 2.48
N PHE A 247 27.21 -1.55 2.07
CA PHE A 247 28.18 -2.60 1.82
C PHE A 247 28.51 -3.41 3.08
N GLN A 248 28.68 -2.77 4.24
CA GLN A 248 28.92 -3.46 5.50
C GLN A 248 27.79 -4.41 5.87
N ASN A 249 26.54 -4.00 5.72
CA ASN A 249 25.37 -4.83 5.99
C ASN A 249 25.30 -6.05 5.06
N ILE A 250 25.52 -5.84 3.75
CA ILE A 250 25.44 -6.94 2.77
C ILE A 250 26.65 -7.88 2.92
N LEU A 251 27.85 -7.35 3.06
CA LEU A 251 29.07 -8.15 3.26
C LEU A 251 29.05 -8.90 4.60
N GLY A 252 28.52 -8.28 5.66
CA GLY A 252 28.28 -8.92 6.95
C GLY A 252 27.34 -10.12 6.84
N ASN A 253 26.25 -9.95 6.09
CA ASN A 253 25.32 -11.06 5.78
C ASN A 253 26.01 -12.13 4.92
N ALA A 254 26.74 -11.74 3.88
CA ALA A 254 27.49 -12.67 3.04
C ALA A 254 28.47 -13.51 3.86
N TYR A 255 29.28 -12.89 4.73
CA TYR A 255 30.18 -13.59 5.65
C TYR A 255 29.45 -14.56 6.58
N LYS A 256 28.35 -14.10 7.17
CA LYS A 256 27.55 -14.86 8.14
C LYS A 256 26.97 -16.14 7.53
N PHE A 257 26.43 -16.05 6.32
CA PHE A 257 25.71 -17.13 5.66
C PHE A 257 26.55 -17.96 4.69
N THR A 258 27.81 -17.59 4.45
CA THR A 258 28.76 -18.42 3.69
C THR A 258 29.36 -19.48 4.61
N ASP A 259 29.36 -20.73 4.18
CA ASP A 259 29.98 -21.83 4.89
C ASP A 259 31.52 -21.69 4.85
N GLU A 260 32.25 -22.45 5.69
CA GLU A 260 33.72 -22.52 5.64
C GLU A 260 34.18 -22.96 4.23
N SER A 261 35.27 -22.35 3.76
CA SER A 261 35.78 -22.56 2.40
C SER A 261 34.79 -22.22 1.26
N GLY A 262 33.76 -21.48 1.55
CA GLY A 262 32.84 -20.95 0.55
C GLY A 262 33.40 -19.76 -0.22
N MET A 263 32.55 -19.06 -0.97
CA MET A 263 32.99 -17.95 -1.83
C MET A 263 32.08 -16.72 -1.63
N ILE A 264 32.70 -15.54 -1.62
CA ILE A 264 32.04 -14.23 -1.76
C ILE A 264 32.65 -13.57 -3.00
N GLN A 265 31.80 -13.16 -3.94
CA GLN A 265 32.20 -12.48 -5.16
C GLN A 265 31.44 -11.18 -5.35
N THR A 266 32.15 -10.08 -5.53
CA THR A 266 31.57 -8.78 -5.86
C THR A 266 31.88 -8.43 -7.30
N LYS A 267 30.85 -7.95 -8.03
CA LYS A 267 30.98 -7.47 -9.40
C LYS A 267 30.47 -6.04 -9.51
N PHE A 268 31.26 -5.21 -10.18
CA PHE A 268 30.90 -3.85 -10.54
C PHE A 268 30.77 -3.78 -12.06
N ILE A 269 29.61 -3.41 -12.56
CA ILE A 269 29.31 -3.36 -13.99
C ILE A 269 28.59 -2.07 -14.29
N GLU A 270 29.05 -1.35 -15.30
CA GLU A 270 28.34 -0.21 -15.85
C GLU A 270 27.54 -0.66 -17.08
N LYS A 271 26.25 -0.48 -17.06
CA LYS A 271 25.34 -0.83 -18.16
C LYS A 271 24.20 0.16 -18.25
N ASP A 272 23.87 0.62 -19.46
CA ASP A 272 22.73 1.50 -19.74
C ASP A 272 22.70 2.75 -18.85
N ASN A 273 23.86 3.37 -18.64
CA ASN A 273 24.05 4.53 -17.76
C ASN A 273 23.67 4.28 -16.29
N GLN A 274 23.79 3.03 -15.85
CA GLN A 274 23.53 2.59 -14.49
C GLN A 274 24.73 1.85 -13.93
N LEU A 275 25.05 2.11 -12.67
CA LEU A 275 26.01 1.34 -11.92
C LEU A 275 25.30 0.13 -11.29
N ASN A 276 25.68 -1.04 -11.72
CA ASN A 276 25.18 -2.31 -11.19
C ASN A 276 26.26 -2.95 -10.31
N ILE A 277 25.94 -3.20 -9.05
CA ILE A 277 26.83 -3.84 -8.10
C ILE A 277 26.14 -5.12 -7.64
N SER A 278 26.78 -6.26 -7.83
CA SER A 278 26.26 -7.55 -7.36
C SER A 278 27.23 -8.19 -6.37
N ILE A 279 26.74 -8.57 -5.20
CA ILE A 279 27.48 -9.26 -4.15
C ILE A 279 26.87 -10.65 -4.01
N PHE A 280 27.58 -11.65 -4.48
CA PHE A 280 27.21 -13.04 -4.43
C PHE A 280 27.92 -13.74 -3.27
N ASN A 281 27.24 -14.62 -2.59
CA ASN A 281 27.84 -15.55 -1.63
C ASN A 281 27.29 -16.97 -1.81
N THR A 282 28.17 -17.96 -1.65
CA THR A 282 27.74 -19.36 -1.53
C THR A 282 27.10 -19.60 -0.18
N GLY A 283 26.20 -20.57 -0.09
CA GLY A 283 25.52 -20.95 1.15
C GLY A 283 24.06 -21.27 0.96
N LYS A 284 23.30 -21.26 2.04
CA LYS A 284 21.86 -21.55 2.00
C LYS A 284 21.09 -20.51 1.19
N LYS A 285 20.19 -21.01 0.35
CA LYS A 285 19.25 -20.15 -0.38
C LYS A 285 18.23 -19.54 0.57
N ILE A 286 17.73 -18.38 0.19
CA ILE A 286 16.57 -17.75 0.84
C ILE A 286 15.32 -18.50 0.35
N PRO A 287 14.36 -18.87 1.23
CA PRO A 287 13.06 -19.38 0.76
C PRO A 287 12.43 -18.42 -0.24
N GLU A 288 11.82 -18.92 -1.30
CA GLU A 288 11.24 -18.06 -2.36
C GLU A 288 10.22 -17.07 -1.82
N GLU A 289 9.43 -17.48 -0.83
CA GLU A 289 8.45 -16.66 -0.13
C GLU A 289 9.08 -15.53 0.71
N ASP A 290 10.36 -15.65 1.07
CA ASP A 290 11.07 -14.71 1.93
C ASP A 290 11.87 -13.65 1.13
N ILE A 291 12.13 -13.87 -0.17
CA ILE A 291 13.04 -13.04 -0.98
C ILE A 291 12.66 -11.55 -0.95
N GLU A 292 11.39 -11.23 -1.02
CA GLU A 292 10.90 -9.85 -0.92
C GLU A 292 10.85 -9.37 0.53
N LEU A 293 10.50 -10.27 1.45
CA LEU A 293 10.31 -9.97 2.87
C LEU A 293 11.61 -9.70 3.63
N ILE A 294 12.76 -10.21 3.16
CA ILE A 294 14.05 -9.97 3.84
C ILE A 294 14.45 -8.49 3.93
N PHE A 295 13.82 -7.62 3.15
CA PHE A 295 14.00 -6.18 3.19
C PHE A 295 12.99 -5.47 4.11
N ASP A 296 12.06 -6.21 4.72
CA ASP A 296 11.12 -5.67 5.69
C ASP A 296 11.79 -5.54 7.07
N LYS A 297 11.29 -4.58 7.85
CA LYS A 297 11.83 -4.30 9.18
C LYS A 297 11.65 -5.49 10.11
N PHE A 298 12.73 -5.86 10.82
CA PHE A 298 12.78 -6.99 11.76
C PHE A 298 12.45 -8.36 11.15
N TYR A 299 12.36 -8.44 9.83
CA TYR A 299 12.13 -9.73 9.21
C TYR A 299 13.34 -10.62 9.35
N GLN A 300 13.10 -11.85 9.80
CA GLN A 300 14.09 -12.90 9.93
C GLN A 300 13.45 -14.21 9.46
N SER A 301 14.06 -14.87 8.46
CA SER A 301 13.53 -16.13 7.94
C SER A 301 13.49 -17.20 9.03
N LYS A 302 12.32 -17.79 9.25
CA LYS A 302 12.07 -18.79 10.31
C LYS A 302 12.71 -20.14 10.04
N ASN A 303 13.14 -20.40 8.81
CA ASN A 303 13.67 -21.71 8.38
C ASN A 303 15.15 -21.92 8.69
N GLN A 304 15.77 -21.04 9.46
CA GLN A 304 17.14 -21.23 9.88
C GLN A 304 17.17 -22.02 11.20
N ASN A 305 17.61 -23.29 11.14
CA ASN A 305 17.94 -24.12 12.31
C ASN A 305 19.10 -23.54 13.14
N ILE A 306 19.21 -22.22 13.23
CA ILE A 306 20.19 -21.51 14.04
C ILE A 306 19.54 -21.26 15.39
N ARG A 307 20.13 -21.83 16.44
CA ARG A 307 19.65 -21.75 17.84
C ARG A 307 19.48 -20.31 18.37
N LYS A 308 19.97 -19.30 17.65
CA LYS A 308 19.80 -17.86 17.94
C LYS A 308 19.80 -17.10 16.61
N PRO A 309 18.77 -16.34 16.27
CA PRO A 309 18.83 -15.46 15.11
C PRO A 309 19.93 -14.43 15.37
N ILE A 310 20.92 -14.38 14.48
CA ILE A 310 22.05 -13.45 14.64
C ILE A 310 21.76 -12.22 13.78
N GLY A 311 21.41 -11.10 14.40
CA GLY A 311 21.17 -9.83 13.74
C GLY A 311 19.88 -9.16 14.21
N THR A 312 19.71 -7.89 13.88
CA THR A 312 18.55 -7.06 14.30
C THR A 312 17.35 -7.20 13.35
N GLY A 313 17.56 -7.75 12.14
CA GLY A 313 16.53 -7.72 11.09
C GLY A 313 16.31 -6.33 10.50
N LEU A 314 17.13 -5.33 10.88
CA LEU A 314 17.02 -3.96 10.38
C LEU A 314 18.01 -3.65 9.25
N GLY A 315 19.14 -4.35 9.19
CA GLY A 315 20.22 -4.02 8.27
C GLY A 315 19.82 -3.98 6.79
N LEU A 316 19.05 -4.96 6.29
CA LEU A 316 18.59 -4.97 4.90
C LEU A 316 17.47 -3.94 4.66
N ALA A 317 16.61 -3.68 5.63
CA ALA A 317 15.62 -2.61 5.54
C ALA A 317 16.29 -1.23 5.45
N ILE A 318 17.36 -1.01 6.21
CA ILE A 318 18.18 0.20 6.13
C ILE A 318 18.85 0.30 4.76
N CYS A 319 19.42 -0.80 4.23
CA CYS A 319 20.01 -0.83 2.89
C CYS A 319 18.99 -0.38 1.84
N LYS A 320 17.78 -0.95 1.86
CA LYS A 320 16.70 -0.58 0.95
C LYS A 320 16.39 0.90 1.02
N LYS A 321 16.24 1.45 2.23
CA LYS A 321 15.94 2.88 2.41
C LYS A 321 17.07 3.79 1.95
N ILE A 322 18.32 3.44 2.20
CA ILE A 322 19.48 4.19 1.69
C ILE A 322 19.50 4.18 0.16
N ILE A 323 19.34 3.02 -0.46
CA ILE A 323 19.38 2.88 -1.92
C ILE A 323 18.17 3.59 -2.56
N GLU A 324 16.95 3.48 -1.99
CA GLU A 324 15.77 4.25 -2.43
C GLU A 324 16.02 5.77 -2.34
N ALA A 325 16.67 6.25 -1.27
CA ALA A 325 17.03 7.66 -1.12
C ALA A 325 18.05 8.14 -2.18
N HIS A 326 18.89 7.24 -2.69
CA HIS A 326 19.79 7.49 -3.83
C HIS A 326 19.10 7.26 -5.19
N LYS A 327 17.76 7.12 -5.22
CA LYS A 327 16.97 6.83 -6.44
C LYS A 327 17.39 5.51 -7.13
N GLY A 328 17.95 4.59 -6.38
CA GLY A 328 18.40 3.28 -6.82
C GLY A 328 17.43 2.16 -6.46
N GLU A 329 17.83 0.94 -6.78
CA GLU A 329 17.07 -0.28 -6.50
C GLU A 329 18.00 -1.31 -5.85
N ILE A 330 17.48 -2.08 -4.89
CA ILE A 330 18.15 -3.22 -4.29
C ILE A 330 17.24 -4.44 -4.34
N SER A 331 17.82 -5.59 -4.68
CA SER A 331 17.10 -6.86 -4.74
C SER A 331 18.00 -8.02 -4.33
N ALA A 332 17.39 -9.17 -4.04
CA ALA A 332 18.08 -10.42 -3.80
C ALA A 332 17.56 -11.50 -4.74
N GLU A 333 18.42 -12.43 -5.11
CA GLU A 333 18.08 -13.54 -6.01
C GLU A 333 18.83 -14.80 -5.59
N ASN A 334 18.16 -15.94 -5.57
CA ASN A 334 18.80 -17.22 -5.40
C ASN A 334 19.55 -17.64 -6.66
N LYS A 335 20.78 -18.09 -6.49
CA LYS A 335 21.58 -18.74 -7.52
C LYS A 335 21.67 -20.25 -7.23
N GLU A 336 22.33 -20.99 -8.12
CA GLU A 336 22.46 -22.45 -8.00
C GLU A 336 23.01 -22.88 -6.64
N ILE A 337 24.05 -22.21 -6.16
CA ILE A 337 24.82 -22.54 -4.95
C ILE A 337 24.83 -21.41 -3.89
N GLY A 338 23.92 -20.47 -3.94
CA GLY A 338 23.95 -19.35 -2.98
C GLY A 338 22.96 -18.25 -3.31
N VAL A 339 23.26 -17.03 -2.85
CA VAL A 339 22.43 -15.84 -2.98
C VAL A 339 23.24 -14.69 -3.59
N VAL A 340 22.61 -13.87 -4.42
CA VAL A 340 23.19 -12.62 -4.90
C VAL A 340 22.31 -11.46 -4.47
N PHE A 341 22.93 -10.42 -3.93
CA PHE A 341 22.31 -9.11 -3.70
C PHE A 341 22.74 -8.18 -4.84
N ASN A 342 21.76 -7.56 -5.48
CA ASN A 342 21.97 -6.63 -6.59
C ASN A 342 21.60 -5.21 -6.16
N ILE A 343 22.49 -4.25 -6.43
CA ILE A 343 22.27 -2.82 -6.22
C ILE A 343 22.37 -2.14 -7.58
N ILE A 344 21.41 -1.29 -7.90
CA ILE A 344 21.39 -0.49 -9.12
C ILE A 344 21.32 0.97 -8.71
N LEU A 345 22.32 1.76 -9.09
CA LEU A 345 22.31 3.22 -8.95
C LEU A 345 22.21 3.86 -10.32
N ARG A 346 21.31 4.82 -10.46
CA ARG A 346 21.13 5.56 -11.71
C ARG A 346 22.09 6.73 -11.73
N HIS A 347 22.82 6.87 -12.83
CA HIS A 347 23.66 8.02 -13.04
C HIS A 347 22.81 9.09 -13.77
N GLU A 348 22.45 10.18 -13.08
CA GLU A 348 21.89 11.36 -13.73
C GLU A 348 23.08 12.10 -14.40
N ILE A 349 23.07 12.21 -15.73
CA ILE A 349 24.06 12.94 -16.54
C ILE A 349 23.87 14.45 -16.31
#